data_646081b57792ad1e970511f6e37f7e48
#
_entry.id   646081b57792ad1e970511f6e37f7e48
#
_cell.length_a   1.000
_cell.length_b   1.000
_cell.length_c   1.000
_cell.angle_alpha   90.00
_cell.angle_beta   90.00
_cell.angle_gamma   90.00
#
_symmetry.space_group_name_H-M   'P 1'
#
loop_
_entity.id
_entity.type
_entity.pdbx_description
1 polymer ?
#
loop_
_entity_poly.entity_id
_entity_poly.type
_entity_poly.pdbx_seq_one_letter_code
_entity_poly.pdbx_strand_id
1 'polypeptide(L)'
;SLDVNLLLFCYWLGKKGRRLSIEEVNRCCENVKSLRQQFIVPLRSSRHFLKNIDLPTDYEKLKRAILDVELEGERIEQRILVASLPDILVEGKVAEGEYILIMHYNILKYLEHEKISFDKAIKSTFNEIALSLFPNLSQKVFNQSFL
;
A
#
# COMPACT_ATOMS: atom_id res chain seq x y z
N SER A 1 9.73 2.79 7.06
CA SER A 1 8.27 3.02 7.10
C SER A 1 7.60 2.26 5.98
N LEU A 2 6.46 1.63 6.26
CA LEU A 2 5.69 0.91 5.25
C LEU A 2 5.27 1.82 4.10
N ASP A 3 5.27 1.25 2.91
CA ASP A 3 4.80 1.91 1.71
C ASP A 3 3.29 1.74 1.57
N VAL A 4 2.56 2.85 1.56
CA VAL A 4 1.10 2.85 1.45
C VAL A 4 0.65 2.30 0.10
N ASN A 5 1.36 2.59 -0.99
CA ASN A 5 1.02 2.07 -2.32
C ASN A 5 1.19 0.55 -2.39
N LEU A 6 2.24 -0.01 -1.79
CA LEU A 6 2.42 -1.46 -1.68
C LEU A 6 1.33 -2.11 -0.81
N LEU A 7 0.93 -1.48 0.31
CA LEU A 7 -0.19 -1.96 1.11
C LEU A 7 -1.49 -1.98 0.31
N LEU A 8 -1.82 -0.87 -0.37
CA LEU A 8 -3.01 -0.79 -1.22
C LEU A 8 -2.97 -1.80 -2.36
N PHE A 9 -1.79 -2.06 -2.92
CA PHE A 9 -1.57 -3.08 -3.94
C PHE A 9 -1.83 -4.50 -3.41
N CYS A 10 -1.39 -4.82 -2.19
CA CYS A 10 -1.71 -6.08 -1.52
C CYS A 10 -3.22 -6.26 -1.34
N TYR A 11 -3.94 -5.23 -0.92
CA TYR A 11 -5.39 -5.25 -0.80
C TYR A 11 -6.07 -5.44 -2.15
N TRP A 12 -5.66 -4.69 -3.17
CA TRP A 12 -6.21 -4.78 -4.51
C TRP A 12 -6.03 -6.18 -5.12
N LEU A 13 -4.84 -6.78 -4.99
CA LEU A 13 -4.58 -8.15 -5.44
C LEU A 13 -5.43 -9.17 -4.68
N GLY A 14 -5.59 -8.99 -3.38
CA GLY A 14 -6.49 -9.83 -2.57
C GLY A 14 -7.92 -9.78 -3.09
N LYS A 15 -8.43 -8.60 -3.44
CA LYS A 15 -9.75 -8.42 -4.05
C LYS A 15 -9.86 -9.12 -5.41
N LYS A 16 -8.75 -9.28 -6.14
CA LYS A 16 -8.66 -10.06 -7.38
C LYS A 16 -8.47 -11.56 -7.14
N GLY A 17 -8.37 -12.01 -5.89
CA GLY A 17 -8.11 -13.40 -5.54
C GLY A 17 -6.65 -13.83 -5.77
N ARG A 18 -5.72 -12.89 -5.94
CA ARG A 18 -4.32 -13.14 -6.29
C ARG A 18 -3.42 -13.09 -5.05
N ARG A 19 -2.78 -14.22 -4.74
CA ARG A 19 -1.74 -14.32 -3.71
C ARG A 19 -0.39 -13.90 -4.26
N LEU A 20 0.44 -13.28 -3.42
CA LEU A 20 1.82 -12.94 -3.69
C LEU A 20 2.77 -13.97 -3.08
N SER A 21 3.76 -14.41 -3.84
CA SER A 21 4.92 -15.08 -3.26
C SER A 21 5.92 -14.06 -2.70
N ILE A 22 6.86 -14.51 -1.86
CA ILE A 22 7.91 -13.62 -1.33
C ILE A 22 8.82 -13.08 -2.45
N GLU A 23 9.08 -13.87 -3.49
CA GLU A 23 9.87 -13.46 -4.65
C GLU A 23 9.15 -12.39 -5.46
N GLU A 24 7.83 -12.46 -5.56
CA GLU A 24 7.01 -11.43 -6.22
C GLU A 24 6.99 -10.14 -5.41
N VAL A 25 6.86 -10.21 -4.09
CA VAL A 25 6.98 -9.04 -3.20
C VAL A 25 8.35 -8.41 -3.36
N ASN A 26 9.43 -9.18 -3.30
CA ASN A 26 10.80 -8.69 -3.48
C ASN A 26 10.95 -7.96 -4.82
N ARG A 27 10.45 -8.54 -5.92
CA ARG A 27 10.49 -7.93 -7.25
C ARG A 27 9.70 -6.62 -7.31
N CYS A 28 8.50 -6.58 -6.74
CA CYS A 28 7.69 -5.38 -6.66
C CYS A 28 8.44 -4.26 -5.91
N CYS A 29 8.98 -4.57 -4.73
CA CYS A 29 9.73 -3.62 -3.92
C CYS A 29 10.97 -3.08 -4.64
N GLU A 30 11.77 -3.94 -5.27
CA GLU A 30 12.96 -3.50 -6.01
C GLU A 30 12.61 -2.64 -7.23
N ASN A 31 11.55 -2.95 -7.96
CA ASN A 31 11.15 -2.20 -9.15
C ASN A 31 10.68 -0.77 -8.83
N VAL A 32 10.08 -0.52 -7.67
CA VAL A 32 9.63 0.83 -7.26
C VAL A 32 10.64 1.59 -6.41
N LYS A 33 11.66 0.92 -5.90
CA LYS A 33 12.62 1.44 -4.92
C LYS A 33 13.28 2.77 -5.36
N SER A 34 13.80 2.81 -6.58
CA SER A 34 14.48 4.02 -7.08
C SER A 34 13.52 5.20 -7.20
N LEU A 35 12.35 5.02 -7.80
CA LEU A 35 11.33 6.06 -7.92
C LEU A 35 10.89 6.56 -6.54
N ARG A 36 10.65 5.63 -5.61
CA ARG A 36 10.23 5.96 -4.25
C ARG A 36 11.30 6.76 -3.51
N GLN A 37 12.54 6.26 -3.46
CA GLN A 37 13.61 6.84 -2.64
C GLN A 37 14.14 8.15 -3.21
N GLN A 38 14.23 8.26 -4.53
CA GLN A 38 14.87 9.42 -5.19
C GLN A 38 13.87 10.49 -5.66
N PHE A 39 12.58 10.18 -5.69
CA PHE A 39 11.56 11.10 -6.20
C PHE A 39 10.40 11.31 -5.21
N ILE A 40 9.62 10.26 -4.88
CA ILE A 40 8.40 10.40 -4.07
C ILE A 40 8.72 10.86 -2.65
N VAL A 41 9.65 10.17 -1.96
CA VAL A 41 10.01 10.49 -0.56
C VAL A 41 10.63 11.90 -0.43
N PRO A 42 11.55 12.34 -1.29
CA PRO A 42 12.05 13.72 -1.28
C PRO A 42 10.96 14.78 -1.49
N LEU A 43 10.02 14.56 -2.41
CA LEU A 43 8.89 15.47 -2.63
C LEU A 43 8.00 15.58 -1.40
N ARG A 44 7.66 14.45 -0.78
CA ARG A 44 6.91 14.40 0.46
C ARG A 44 7.61 15.13 1.59
N SER A 45 8.91 14.93 1.73
CA SER A 45 9.75 15.64 2.72
C SER A 45 9.76 17.14 2.48
N SER A 46 9.90 17.58 1.23
CA SER A 46 9.87 19.01 0.85
C SER A 46 8.52 19.64 1.15
N ARG A 47 7.42 18.94 0.88
CA ARG A 47 6.06 19.41 1.19
C ARG A 47 5.83 19.51 2.71
N HIS A 48 6.31 18.55 3.50
CA HIS A 48 6.25 18.61 4.96
C HIS A 48 7.09 19.73 5.53
N PHE A 49 8.29 19.98 4.99
CA PHE A 49 9.13 21.11 5.39
C PHE A 49 8.38 22.43 5.21
N LEU A 50 7.78 22.67 4.03
CA LEU A 50 6.99 23.89 3.77
C LEU A 50 5.77 24.05 4.70
N LYS A 51 5.21 22.94 5.21
CA LYS A 51 4.10 22.99 6.15
C LYS A 51 4.51 23.50 7.54
N ASN A 52 5.77 23.31 7.91
CA ASN A 52 6.27 23.51 9.28
C ASN A 52 7.18 24.74 9.41
N ILE A 53 7.40 25.50 8.34
CA ILE A 53 8.21 26.75 8.39
C ILE A 53 7.30 27.96 8.28
N ASP A 54 7.70 29.03 8.95
CA ASP A 54 7.10 30.34 8.81
C ASP A 54 7.81 31.10 7.69
N LEU A 55 7.12 31.30 6.57
CA LEU A 55 7.64 32.00 5.41
C LEU A 55 6.91 33.34 5.25
N PRO A 56 7.63 34.43 4.89
CA PRO A 56 7.04 35.76 4.74
C PRO A 56 6.12 35.90 3.52
N THR A 57 6.00 34.87 2.70
CA THR A 57 5.20 34.85 1.47
C THR A 57 4.24 33.68 1.44
N ASP A 58 3.17 33.78 0.64
CA ASP A 58 2.24 32.70 0.39
C ASP A 58 2.92 31.54 -0.36
N TYR A 59 3.04 30.41 0.28
CA TYR A 59 3.63 29.17 -0.26
C TYR A 59 2.59 28.06 -0.50
N GLU A 60 1.31 28.34 -0.34
CA GLU A 60 0.23 27.35 -0.55
C GLU A 60 0.20 26.84 -1.99
N LYS A 61 0.43 27.72 -2.96
CA LYS A 61 0.54 27.35 -4.37
C LYS A 61 1.71 26.38 -4.61
N LEU A 62 2.87 26.63 -3.98
CA LEU A 62 4.03 25.75 -4.07
C LEU A 62 3.77 24.38 -3.42
N LYS A 63 3.17 24.36 -2.23
CA LYS A 63 2.80 23.10 -1.56
C LYS A 63 1.85 22.25 -2.42
N ARG A 64 0.86 22.89 -3.05
CA ARG A 64 -0.08 22.22 -3.95
C ARG A 64 0.62 21.65 -5.18
N ALA A 65 1.51 22.41 -5.80
CA ALA A 65 2.28 21.94 -6.95
C ALA A 65 3.16 20.73 -6.59
N ILE A 66 3.83 20.74 -5.43
CA ILE A 66 4.61 19.60 -4.94
C ILE A 66 3.70 18.39 -4.71
N LEU A 67 2.52 18.57 -4.09
CA LEU A 67 1.56 17.48 -3.87
C LEU A 67 1.09 16.88 -5.20
N ASP A 68 0.77 17.69 -6.20
CA ASP A 68 0.33 17.21 -7.51
C ASP A 68 1.41 16.35 -8.19
N VAL A 69 2.67 16.75 -8.09
CA VAL A 69 3.80 15.98 -8.63
C VAL A 69 4.07 14.71 -7.80
N GLU A 70 3.95 14.77 -6.46
CA GLU A 70 4.03 13.60 -5.57
C GLU A 70 2.98 12.55 -5.95
N LEU A 71 1.72 12.97 -6.12
CA LEU A 71 0.61 12.08 -6.51
C LEU A 71 0.81 11.46 -7.90
N GLU A 72 1.37 12.21 -8.84
CA GLU A 72 1.70 11.62 -10.15
C GLU A 72 2.83 10.58 -10.05
N GLY A 73 3.83 10.82 -9.20
CA GLY A 73 4.85 9.83 -8.87
C GLY A 73 4.24 8.55 -8.28
N GLU A 74 3.28 8.66 -7.37
CA GLU A 74 2.57 7.53 -6.79
C GLU A 74 1.72 6.77 -7.83
N ARG A 75 1.12 7.45 -8.79
CA ARG A 75 0.42 6.79 -9.92
C ARG A 75 1.38 5.99 -10.81
N ILE A 76 2.58 6.53 -11.05
CA ILE A 76 3.63 5.81 -11.80
C ILE A 76 4.08 4.59 -10.99
N GLU A 77 4.27 4.71 -9.69
CA GLU A 77 4.61 3.60 -8.80
C GLU A 77 3.57 2.47 -8.89
N GLN A 78 2.28 2.80 -8.82
CA GLN A 78 1.20 1.82 -8.97
C GLN A 78 1.25 1.09 -10.33
N ARG A 79 1.55 1.80 -11.43
CA ARG A 79 1.71 1.17 -12.76
C ARG A 79 2.91 0.23 -12.80
N ILE A 80 4.02 0.59 -12.16
CA ILE A 80 5.20 -0.27 -12.05
C ILE A 80 4.87 -1.53 -11.25
N LEU A 81 4.13 -1.42 -10.13
CA LEU A 81 3.70 -2.55 -9.32
C LEU A 81 2.84 -3.53 -10.15
N VAL A 82 1.87 -3.03 -10.89
CA VAL A 82 1.05 -3.84 -11.80
C VAL A 82 1.90 -4.52 -12.88
N ALA A 83 2.82 -3.79 -13.49
CA ALA A 83 3.71 -4.33 -14.53
C ALA A 83 4.74 -5.34 -13.99
N SER A 84 5.00 -5.33 -12.68
CA SER A 84 5.94 -6.26 -12.02
C SER A 84 5.42 -7.70 -11.93
N LEU A 85 4.10 -7.90 -12.10
CA LEU A 85 3.47 -9.21 -11.98
C LEU A 85 2.90 -9.64 -13.34
N PRO A 86 3.39 -10.73 -13.94
CA PRO A 86 2.67 -11.40 -15.01
C PRO A 86 1.36 -12.00 -14.44
N ASP A 87 0.30 -12.08 -15.21
CA ASP A 87 -0.92 -12.82 -14.89
C ASP A 87 -1.78 -12.25 -13.72
N ILE A 88 -1.86 -10.93 -13.57
CA ILE A 88 -2.80 -10.31 -12.60
C ILE A 88 -4.28 -10.59 -12.97
N LEU A 89 -4.56 -10.92 -14.22
CA LEU A 89 -5.90 -11.06 -14.78
C LEU A 89 -6.51 -12.46 -14.61
N VAL A 90 -6.06 -13.26 -13.64
CA VAL A 90 -6.73 -14.52 -13.31
C VAL A 90 -8.04 -14.17 -12.58
N GLU A 91 -9.11 -14.00 -13.34
CA GLU A 91 -10.47 -13.87 -12.83
C GLU A 91 -10.95 -15.21 -12.28
N GLY A 92 -10.48 -15.57 -11.08
CA GLY A 92 -11.11 -16.59 -10.26
C GLY A 92 -12.27 -15.95 -9.49
N LYS A 93 -13.48 -16.48 -9.56
CA LYS A 93 -14.52 -16.14 -8.60
C LYS A 93 -14.11 -16.71 -7.24
N VAL A 94 -13.64 -15.85 -6.36
CA VAL A 94 -13.27 -16.17 -4.99
C VAL A 94 -14.45 -15.81 -4.09
N ALA A 95 -14.82 -16.64 -3.13
CA ALA A 95 -15.87 -16.33 -2.17
C ALA A 95 -15.47 -15.10 -1.32
N GLU A 96 -16.46 -14.29 -0.89
CA GLU A 96 -16.23 -13.01 -0.22
C GLU A 96 -15.30 -13.12 1.01
N GLY A 97 -15.41 -14.18 1.81
CA GLY A 97 -14.51 -14.43 2.94
C GLY A 97 -13.08 -14.78 2.55
N GLU A 98 -12.85 -15.35 1.38
CA GLU A 98 -11.52 -15.72 0.90
C GLU A 98 -10.70 -14.50 0.44
N TYR A 99 -11.34 -13.46 -0.08
CA TYR A 99 -10.64 -12.22 -0.46
C TYR A 99 -9.85 -11.63 0.70
N ILE A 100 -10.45 -11.63 1.90
CA ILE A 100 -9.81 -11.08 3.10
C ILE A 100 -8.61 -11.92 3.51
N LEU A 101 -8.74 -13.25 3.48
CA LEU A 101 -7.63 -14.14 3.78
C LEU A 101 -6.45 -13.90 2.82
N ILE A 102 -6.74 -13.69 1.55
CA ILE A 102 -5.71 -13.41 0.53
C ILE A 102 -5.10 -12.02 0.76
N MET A 103 -5.89 -11.00 1.08
CA MET A 103 -5.39 -9.66 1.42
C MET A 103 -4.43 -9.73 2.59
N HIS A 104 -4.83 -10.38 3.68
CA HIS A 104 -3.98 -10.53 4.86
C HIS A 104 -2.72 -11.34 4.57
N TYR A 105 -2.84 -12.40 3.80
CA TYR A 105 -1.69 -13.18 3.36
C TYR A 105 -0.68 -12.30 2.60
N ASN A 106 -1.13 -11.48 1.64
CA ASN A 106 -0.28 -10.58 0.87
C ASN A 106 0.40 -9.54 1.77
N ILE A 107 -0.34 -8.97 2.72
CA ILE A 107 0.21 -8.02 3.71
C ILE A 107 1.27 -8.68 4.57
N LEU A 108 1.02 -9.89 5.06
CA LEU A 108 2.00 -10.63 5.87
C LEU A 108 3.29 -10.90 5.07
N LYS A 109 3.18 -11.21 3.77
CA LYS A 109 4.35 -11.38 2.89
C LYS A 109 5.12 -10.06 2.70
N TYR A 110 4.43 -8.93 2.61
CA TYR A 110 5.08 -7.63 2.55
C TYR A 110 5.76 -7.26 3.88
N LEU A 111 5.13 -7.52 5.02
CA LEU A 111 5.74 -7.31 6.34
C LEU A 111 6.97 -8.20 6.56
N GLU A 112 6.93 -9.45 6.07
CA GLU A 112 8.07 -10.36 6.08
C GLU A 112 9.26 -9.78 5.29
N HIS A 113 9.01 -9.23 4.09
CA HIS A 113 10.01 -8.52 3.29
C HIS A 113 10.63 -7.35 4.06
N GLU A 114 9.80 -6.52 4.68
CA GLU A 114 10.22 -5.34 5.46
C GLU A 114 10.85 -5.71 6.82
N LYS A 115 10.87 -6.98 7.19
CA LYS A 115 11.34 -7.49 8.50
C LYS A 115 10.61 -6.85 9.68
N ILE A 116 9.32 -6.58 9.51
CA ILE A 116 8.44 -6.01 10.53
C ILE A 116 7.66 -7.14 11.18
N SER A 117 7.77 -7.25 12.50
CA SER A 117 6.98 -8.21 13.28
C SER A 117 5.51 -7.79 13.32
N PHE A 118 4.63 -8.76 13.12
CA PHE A 118 3.18 -8.57 13.16
C PHE A 118 2.69 -8.57 14.61
N ASP A 119 2.54 -7.39 15.19
CA ASP A 119 2.04 -7.21 16.54
C ASP A 119 0.55 -6.83 16.58
N LYS A 120 0.00 -6.70 17.82
CA LYS A 120 -1.40 -6.38 18.06
C LYS A 120 -1.80 -5.00 17.51
N ALA A 121 -0.90 -4.03 17.53
CA ALA A 121 -1.16 -2.67 17.05
C ALA A 121 -1.25 -2.64 15.52
N ILE A 122 -0.34 -3.32 14.84
CA ILE A 122 -0.35 -3.49 13.39
C ILE A 122 -1.61 -4.25 12.95
N LYS A 123 -1.98 -5.31 13.66
CA LYS A 123 -3.22 -6.06 13.42
C LYS A 123 -4.45 -5.18 13.51
N SER A 124 -4.56 -4.33 14.55
CA SER A 124 -5.69 -3.40 14.72
C SER A 124 -5.79 -2.43 13.55
N THR A 125 -4.66 -1.83 13.14
CA THR A 125 -4.62 -0.89 12.02
C THR A 125 -5.06 -1.53 10.70
N PHE A 126 -4.60 -2.74 10.41
CA PHE A 126 -5.02 -3.43 9.19
C PHE A 126 -6.48 -3.84 9.21
N ASN A 127 -7.03 -4.22 10.38
CA ASN A 127 -8.46 -4.47 10.52
C ASN A 127 -9.28 -3.21 10.25
N GLU A 128 -8.88 -2.06 10.75
CA GLU A 128 -9.56 -0.77 10.50
C GLU A 128 -9.55 -0.41 9.01
N ILE A 129 -8.40 -0.55 8.34
CA ILE A 129 -8.28 -0.31 6.91
C ILE A 129 -9.18 -1.26 6.12
N ALA A 130 -9.17 -2.55 6.44
CA ALA A 130 -9.98 -3.54 5.76
C ALA A 130 -11.49 -3.31 5.98
N LEU A 131 -11.92 -2.94 7.19
CA LEU A 131 -13.31 -2.55 7.48
C LEU A 131 -13.74 -1.30 6.69
N SER A 132 -12.86 -0.34 6.54
CA SER A 132 -13.11 0.87 5.73
C SER A 132 -13.30 0.53 4.23
N LEU A 133 -12.53 -0.42 3.71
CA LEU A 133 -12.62 -0.86 2.32
C LEU A 133 -13.81 -1.79 2.06
N PHE A 134 -14.27 -2.51 3.09
CA PHE A 134 -15.34 -3.52 3.03
C PHE A 134 -16.33 -3.37 4.19
N PRO A 135 -17.16 -2.31 4.20
CA PRO A 135 -18.03 -1.99 5.34
C PRO A 135 -19.11 -3.05 5.62
N ASN A 136 -19.38 -3.93 4.68
CA ASN A 136 -20.40 -5.00 4.83
C ASN A 136 -19.86 -6.31 5.41
N LEU A 137 -18.56 -6.38 5.73
CA LEU A 137 -17.96 -7.58 6.29
C LEU A 137 -18.20 -7.70 7.79
N SER A 138 -18.66 -8.87 8.23
CA SER A 138 -18.85 -9.12 9.65
C SER A 138 -17.51 -9.17 10.38
N GLN A 139 -17.45 -8.56 11.56
CA GLN A 139 -16.26 -8.52 12.44
C GLN A 139 -15.75 -9.94 12.77
N LYS A 140 -16.62 -10.95 12.68
CA LYS A 140 -16.27 -12.35 12.89
C LYS A 140 -15.30 -12.89 11.83
N VAL A 141 -15.46 -12.48 10.57
CA VAL A 141 -14.57 -12.88 9.46
C VAL A 141 -13.18 -12.27 9.64
N PHE A 142 -13.10 -11.00 10.11
CA PHE A 142 -11.84 -10.36 10.43
C PHE A 142 -11.08 -11.03 11.56
N ASN A 143 -11.77 -11.39 12.63
CA ASN A 143 -11.14 -12.02 13.80
C ASN A 143 -10.57 -13.40 13.49
N GLN A 144 -11.11 -14.11 12.51
CA GLN A 144 -10.63 -15.42 12.09
C GLN A 144 -9.46 -15.37 11.10
N SER A 145 -9.26 -14.25 10.41
CA SER A 145 -8.30 -14.15 9.30
C SER A 145 -6.86 -13.86 9.72
N PHE A 146 -6.64 -13.47 10.98
CA PHE A 146 -5.30 -13.23 11.56
C PHE A 146 -4.94 -14.20 12.69
N LEU A 147 -5.55 -15.34 12.73
CA LEU A 147 -5.16 -16.42 13.66
C LEU A 147 -3.95 -17.18 13.16
#